data_a4898715aa09230751386c849f0bb59b
#
_entry.id   a4898715aa09230751386c849f0bb59b
#
_cell.length_a   1.000
_cell.length_b   1.000
_cell.length_c   1.000
_cell.angle_alpha   90.00
_cell.angle_beta   90.00
_cell.angle_gamma   90.00
#
_symmetry.space_group_name_H-M   'P 1'
#
loop_
_entity.id
_entity.type
_entity.pdbx_description
1 polymer ?
#
loop_
_entity_poly.entity_id
_entity_poly.type
_entity_poly.pdbx_seq_one_letter_code
_entity_poly.pdbx_strand_id
1 'polypeptide(L)'
;MYPNTIAPVYSQHGGSLSPDIPVTMAADANTIYYTLDGSDPRLPGGAPNPDAMTTSFDASGPTPVPVSYISTGHTWKYLDDGSDQGTAWRSPGFDDSDWQSGPSELGYGSDGEGSGQIVGFGPDSSTKYPTTYFRTTVNIPDPSLFFNFPLQVKYDDGIAVYINGIEKLRQNLSTTATFNSFA
;
A
#
# COMPACT_ATOMS: atom_id res chain seq x y z
N MET A 1 -0.93 2.09 39.84
CA MET A 1 -1.14 2.94 38.65
C MET A 1 -0.13 2.45 37.61
N TYR A 2 -0.60 1.82 36.54
CA TYR A 2 0.30 1.40 35.48
C TYR A 2 0.78 2.65 34.72
N PRO A 3 2.07 2.75 34.39
CA PRO A 3 2.54 3.86 33.57
C PRO A 3 1.80 3.83 32.23
N ASN A 4 1.49 5.00 31.70
CA ASN A 4 0.81 5.22 30.41
C ASN A 4 1.73 4.90 29.21
N THR A 5 2.53 3.85 29.31
CA THR A 5 3.42 3.39 28.25
C THR A 5 2.68 2.35 27.41
N ILE A 6 2.67 2.55 26.11
CA ILE A 6 2.14 1.60 25.15
C ILE A 6 3.00 0.34 25.17
N ALA A 7 2.37 -0.83 25.16
CA ALA A 7 3.09 -2.09 25.12
C ALA A 7 3.94 -2.18 23.83
N PRO A 8 5.12 -2.81 23.88
CA PRO A 8 5.94 -3.03 22.69
C PRO A 8 5.16 -3.74 21.59
N VAL A 9 5.43 -3.37 20.37
CA VAL A 9 4.92 -4.04 19.18
C VAL A 9 5.97 -5.04 18.70
N TYR A 10 5.52 -6.23 18.35
CA TYR A 10 6.38 -7.32 17.87
C TYR A 10 6.17 -7.55 16.39
N SER A 11 7.23 -7.90 15.67
CA SER A 11 7.14 -8.33 14.28
C SER A 11 6.35 -9.64 14.13
N GLN A 12 6.24 -10.45 15.20
CA GLN A 12 5.41 -11.65 15.24
C GLN A 12 4.84 -11.89 16.64
N HIS A 13 3.55 -12.23 16.70
CA HIS A 13 2.81 -12.52 17.93
C HIS A 13 2.65 -14.04 18.13
N GLY A 14 3.71 -14.71 18.59
CA GLY A 14 3.69 -16.16 18.87
C GLY A 14 3.77 -17.05 17.63
N GLY A 15 3.76 -18.35 17.85
CA GLY A 15 3.93 -19.38 16.83
C GLY A 15 5.37 -19.88 16.68
N SER A 16 5.56 -20.92 15.84
CA SER A 16 6.90 -21.45 15.52
C SER A 16 7.57 -20.58 14.47
N LEU A 17 8.79 -20.14 14.74
CA LEU A 17 9.63 -19.41 13.80
C LEU A 17 10.68 -20.33 13.19
N SER A 18 11.04 -20.09 11.94
CA SER A 18 12.29 -20.65 11.41
C SER A 18 13.47 -20.02 12.15
N PRO A 19 14.58 -20.77 12.42
CA PRO A 19 15.68 -20.28 13.23
C PRO A 19 16.33 -18.98 12.75
N ASP A 20 16.19 -18.65 11.48
CA ASP A 20 16.84 -17.51 10.84
C ASP A 20 15.95 -16.26 10.70
N ILE A 21 14.71 -16.29 11.25
CA ILE A 21 13.82 -15.13 11.21
C ILE A 21 13.99 -14.31 12.47
N PRO A 22 14.53 -13.09 12.39
CA PRO A 22 14.66 -12.23 13.57
C PRO A 22 13.30 -11.74 14.06
N VAL A 23 13.05 -11.86 15.36
CA VAL A 23 11.93 -11.18 16.00
C VAL A 23 12.37 -9.79 16.40
N THR A 24 11.71 -8.78 15.87
CA THR A 24 11.97 -7.40 16.24
C THR A 24 10.91 -6.88 17.19
N MET A 25 11.32 -6.01 18.10
CA MET A 25 10.47 -5.32 19.05
C MET A 25 10.62 -3.81 18.86
N ALA A 26 9.52 -3.08 18.91
CA ALA A 26 9.52 -1.62 18.88
C ALA A 26 8.65 -1.09 20.02
N ALA A 27 9.08 0.00 20.65
CA ALA A 27 8.34 0.67 21.72
C ALA A 27 8.66 2.18 21.71
N ASP A 28 7.75 2.97 22.27
CA ASP A 28 7.96 4.41 22.46
C ASP A 28 8.92 4.73 23.62
N ALA A 29 9.52 3.72 24.24
CA ALA A 29 10.42 3.84 25.39
C ALA A 29 11.85 3.45 25.00
N ASN A 30 12.83 4.05 25.68
CA ASN A 30 14.25 3.84 25.39
C ASN A 30 14.77 2.45 25.79
N THR A 31 14.06 1.71 26.63
CA THR A 31 14.46 0.39 27.11
C THR A 31 13.28 -0.55 27.12
N ILE A 32 13.45 -1.70 26.49
CA ILE A 32 12.50 -2.81 26.53
C ILE A 32 13.07 -3.89 27.44
N TYR A 33 12.28 -4.35 28.41
CA TYR A 33 12.56 -5.51 29.26
C TYR A 33 11.79 -6.71 28.73
N TYR A 34 12.45 -7.84 28.57
CA TYR A 34 11.82 -9.06 28.03
C TYR A 34 12.39 -10.31 28.66
N THR A 35 11.67 -11.42 28.57
CA THR A 35 12.10 -12.75 28.96
C THR A 35 11.93 -13.72 27.79
N LEU A 36 12.70 -14.81 27.77
CA LEU A 36 12.59 -15.86 26.77
C LEU A 36 11.93 -17.14 27.29
N ASP A 37 11.66 -17.20 28.59
CA ASP A 37 11.12 -18.36 29.33
C ASP A 37 9.63 -18.22 29.64
N GLY A 38 8.99 -17.10 29.21
CA GLY A 38 7.59 -16.79 29.46
C GLY A 38 7.31 -16.22 30.86
N SER A 39 8.33 -15.94 31.67
CA SER A 39 8.18 -15.24 32.93
C SER A 39 7.83 -13.74 32.71
N ASP A 40 7.20 -13.10 33.70
CA ASP A 40 6.94 -11.66 33.63
C ASP A 40 8.25 -10.88 33.80
N PRO A 41 8.62 -10.00 32.87
CA PRO A 41 9.79 -9.14 32.99
C PRO A 41 9.65 -8.08 34.09
N ARG A 42 8.57 -8.08 34.87
CA ARG A 42 8.28 -7.16 35.97
C ARG A 42 8.11 -7.92 37.29
N LEU A 43 8.55 -7.32 38.35
CA LEU A 43 8.22 -7.77 39.70
C LEU A 43 6.81 -7.31 40.13
N PRO A 44 6.18 -7.95 41.12
CA PRO A 44 5.02 -7.41 41.82
C PRO A 44 5.29 -5.96 42.24
N GLY A 45 4.45 -5.02 41.80
CA GLY A 45 4.68 -3.59 42.02
C GLY A 45 5.26 -2.84 40.83
N GLY A 46 5.59 -3.56 39.74
CA GLY A 46 5.92 -2.98 38.44
C GLY A 46 7.38 -2.60 38.20
N ALA A 47 8.25 -2.88 39.18
CA ALA A 47 9.70 -2.72 38.98
C ALA A 47 10.22 -3.77 37.99
N PRO A 48 11.30 -3.46 37.23
CA PRO A 48 11.93 -4.46 36.36
C PRO A 48 12.41 -5.66 37.14
N ASN A 49 12.17 -6.86 36.61
CA ASN A 49 12.76 -8.08 37.16
C ASN A 49 14.27 -8.08 36.86
N PRO A 50 15.16 -8.30 37.87
CA PRO A 50 16.61 -8.30 37.65
C PRO A 50 17.08 -9.41 36.70
N ASP A 51 16.29 -10.47 36.54
CA ASP A 51 16.57 -11.57 35.60
C ASP A 51 16.03 -11.29 34.17
N ALA A 52 15.30 -10.21 33.98
CA ALA A 52 14.82 -9.82 32.64
C ALA A 52 16.00 -9.31 31.78
N MET A 53 16.00 -9.73 30.54
CA MET A 53 16.91 -9.20 29.55
C MET A 53 16.48 -7.78 29.14
N THR A 54 17.45 -6.98 28.75
CA THR A 54 17.17 -5.61 28.26
C THR A 54 17.72 -5.41 26.89
N THR A 55 16.97 -4.67 26.09
CA THR A 55 17.46 -4.06 24.85
C THR A 55 17.14 -2.58 24.86
N SER A 56 18.09 -1.76 24.43
CA SER A 56 17.86 -0.34 24.25
C SER A 56 17.27 -0.11 22.86
N PHE A 57 16.16 0.60 22.81
CA PHE A 57 15.66 1.16 21.57
C PHE A 57 16.31 2.54 21.41
N ASP A 58 17.17 2.68 20.43
CA ASP A 58 17.67 3.98 20.03
C ASP A 58 16.60 4.64 19.12
N ALA A 59 15.77 5.50 19.73
CA ALA A 59 14.81 6.32 19.00
C ALA A 59 15.48 7.26 17.98
N SER A 60 16.82 7.38 18.03
CA SER A 60 17.63 8.10 17.04
C SER A 60 18.13 7.18 15.91
N GLY A 61 17.73 5.89 15.89
CA GLY A 61 17.91 5.04 14.72
C GLY A 61 17.35 5.72 13.48
N PRO A 62 17.87 5.44 12.28
CA PRO A 62 17.41 6.09 11.07
C PRO A 62 15.89 5.94 11.01
N THR A 63 15.18 7.06 11.10
CA THR A 63 13.73 7.10 10.85
C THR A 63 13.50 6.34 9.54
N PRO A 64 12.62 5.33 9.51
CA PRO A 64 12.35 4.60 8.28
C PRO A 64 12.02 5.62 7.20
N VAL A 65 12.89 5.77 6.23
CA VAL A 65 12.60 6.63 5.08
C VAL A 65 11.49 5.93 4.31
N PRO A 66 10.32 6.54 4.15
CA PRO A 66 9.25 5.93 3.38
C PRO A 66 9.76 5.63 1.96
N VAL A 67 9.72 4.36 1.56
CA VAL A 67 10.05 3.98 0.20
C VAL A 67 8.79 4.12 -0.65
N SER A 68 8.84 5.00 -1.63
CA SER A 68 7.76 5.14 -2.61
C SER A 68 8.04 4.24 -3.81
N TYR A 69 7.19 3.24 -4.02
CA TYR A 69 7.27 2.37 -5.19
C TYR A 69 6.56 2.95 -6.42
N ILE A 70 5.56 3.81 -6.19
CA ILE A 70 4.85 4.56 -7.23
C ILE A 70 4.91 6.02 -6.81
N SER A 71 5.76 6.79 -7.44
CA SER A 71 5.91 8.23 -7.20
C SER A 71 5.13 9.05 -8.23
N THR A 72 4.98 10.34 -7.99
CA THR A 72 4.49 11.28 -9.01
C THR A 72 5.34 11.16 -10.28
N GLY A 73 4.69 11.13 -11.44
CA GLY A 73 5.37 10.93 -12.72
C GLY A 73 5.69 9.47 -13.03
N HIS A 74 5.26 8.52 -12.21
CA HIS A 74 5.41 7.10 -12.51
C HIS A 74 4.75 6.73 -13.84
N THR A 75 5.42 5.90 -14.64
CA THR A 75 4.89 5.48 -15.94
C THR A 75 3.87 4.37 -15.80
N TRP A 76 2.72 4.56 -16.42
CA TRP A 76 1.63 3.59 -16.48
C TRP A 76 1.40 3.15 -17.91
N LYS A 77 0.92 1.93 -18.09
CA LYS A 77 0.20 1.50 -19.27
C LYS A 77 -1.25 1.97 -19.16
N TYR A 78 -1.86 2.38 -20.28
CA TYR A 78 -3.26 2.77 -20.29
C TYR A 78 -3.95 2.37 -21.60
N LEU A 79 -5.26 2.16 -21.51
CA LEU A 79 -6.15 1.88 -22.63
C LEU A 79 -7.38 2.78 -22.51
N ASP A 80 -7.57 3.64 -23.51
CA ASP A 80 -8.56 4.70 -23.58
C ASP A 80 -9.42 4.65 -24.84
N ASP A 81 -9.60 3.44 -25.40
CA ASP A 81 -10.30 3.19 -26.67
C ASP A 81 -11.78 2.84 -26.50
N GLY A 82 -12.29 2.80 -25.25
CA GLY A 82 -13.67 2.48 -24.93
C GLY A 82 -14.03 0.99 -25.04
N SER A 83 -13.08 0.11 -25.27
CA SER A 83 -13.34 -1.34 -25.37
C SER A 83 -13.53 -1.99 -24.00
N ASP A 84 -14.28 -3.11 -23.99
CA ASP A 84 -14.45 -3.94 -22.80
C ASP A 84 -13.28 -4.90 -22.62
N GLN A 85 -12.52 -4.75 -21.56
CA GLN A 85 -11.42 -5.64 -21.22
C GLN A 85 -11.86 -6.80 -20.31
N GLY A 86 -13.15 -6.93 -20.02
CA GLY A 86 -13.68 -7.95 -19.12
C GLY A 86 -13.01 -7.89 -17.74
N THR A 87 -12.50 -9.01 -17.27
CA THR A 87 -11.80 -9.10 -15.97
C THR A 87 -10.33 -9.51 -16.08
N ALA A 88 -9.90 -9.99 -17.23
CA ALA A 88 -8.57 -10.55 -17.45
C ALA A 88 -7.45 -9.51 -17.22
N TRP A 89 -7.71 -8.25 -17.56
CA TRP A 89 -6.78 -7.13 -17.42
C TRP A 89 -6.29 -6.92 -15.97
N ARG A 90 -7.01 -7.45 -14.97
CA ARG A 90 -6.65 -7.34 -13.54
C ARG A 90 -5.54 -8.29 -13.12
N SER A 91 -5.28 -9.32 -13.92
CA SER A 91 -4.32 -10.38 -13.61
C SER A 91 -2.88 -9.89 -13.76
N PRO A 92 -1.95 -10.32 -12.89
CA PRO A 92 -0.54 -9.94 -13.00
C PRO A 92 0.11 -10.34 -14.33
N GLY A 93 -0.32 -11.45 -14.93
CA GLY A 93 0.21 -11.97 -16.20
C GLY A 93 -0.55 -11.52 -17.44
N PHE A 94 -1.41 -10.50 -17.32
CA PHE A 94 -2.10 -9.96 -18.49
C PHE A 94 -1.10 -9.29 -19.45
N ASP A 95 -1.23 -9.57 -20.73
CA ASP A 95 -0.42 -8.94 -21.77
C ASP A 95 -1.00 -7.57 -22.11
N ASP A 96 -0.31 -6.54 -21.68
CA ASP A 96 -0.64 -5.13 -21.95
C ASP A 96 0.37 -4.48 -22.90
N SER A 97 1.08 -5.27 -23.70
CA SER A 97 2.11 -4.78 -24.63
C SER A 97 1.56 -3.78 -25.65
N ASP A 98 0.32 -3.98 -26.12
CA ASP A 98 -0.35 -3.11 -27.07
C ASP A 98 -0.95 -1.84 -26.44
N TRP A 99 -0.97 -1.74 -25.11
CA TRP A 99 -1.46 -0.55 -24.45
C TRP A 99 -0.47 0.60 -24.57
N GLN A 100 -0.99 1.80 -24.64
CA GLN A 100 -0.19 3.02 -24.60
C GLN A 100 0.53 3.16 -23.24
N SER A 101 1.50 4.05 -23.13
CA SER A 101 2.14 4.34 -21.86
C SER A 101 2.50 5.81 -21.73
N GLY A 102 2.43 6.30 -20.49
CA GLY A 102 2.76 7.68 -20.17
C GLY A 102 2.97 7.90 -18.67
N PRO A 103 3.57 9.04 -18.31
CA PRO A 103 3.76 9.40 -16.90
C PRO A 103 2.44 9.86 -16.28
N SER A 104 2.22 9.53 -15.00
CA SER A 104 1.13 10.13 -14.23
C SER A 104 1.44 11.62 -13.93
N GLU A 105 0.47 12.48 -13.87
CA GLU A 105 -0.98 12.25 -13.90
C GLU A 105 -1.46 11.87 -15.30
N LEU A 106 -2.43 10.99 -15.37
CA LEU A 106 -3.07 10.55 -16.61
C LEU A 106 -4.53 10.98 -16.56
N GLY A 107 -4.95 11.79 -17.50
CA GLY A 107 -6.30 12.33 -17.51
C GLY A 107 -6.57 13.21 -18.71
N TYR A 108 -7.77 13.79 -18.73
CA TYR A 108 -8.18 14.82 -19.70
C TYR A 108 -9.03 15.85 -18.96
N GLY A 109 -9.02 17.08 -19.47
CA GLY A 109 -9.78 18.19 -18.88
C GLY A 109 -8.98 19.48 -18.82
N SER A 110 -9.58 20.52 -18.26
CA SER A 110 -9.02 21.87 -18.18
C SER A 110 -8.82 22.36 -16.74
N ASP A 111 -8.85 21.48 -15.78
CA ASP A 111 -8.76 21.77 -14.35
C ASP A 111 -7.36 22.25 -13.88
N GLY A 112 -6.49 22.52 -14.86
CA GLY A 112 -5.19 23.16 -14.62
C GLY A 112 -4.19 22.27 -13.90
N GLU A 113 -4.53 21.01 -13.72
CA GLU A 113 -3.70 20.07 -13.02
C GLU A 113 -2.95 19.17 -13.99
N GLY A 114 -1.66 19.32 -13.97
CA GLY A 114 -0.77 18.31 -14.45
C GLY A 114 -0.17 18.55 -15.82
N SER A 115 1.11 18.40 -15.77
CA SER A 115 2.02 18.12 -16.89
C SER A 115 1.99 16.65 -17.26
N GLY A 116 0.93 15.90 -16.88
CA GLY A 116 0.81 14.47 -17.11
C GLY A 116 0.43 14.11 -18.54
N GLN A 117 0.29 12.82 -18.79
CA GLN A 117 -0.15 12.30 -20.08
C GLN A 117 -1.63 12.54 -20.29
N ILE A 118 -2.00 13.17 -21.38
CA ILE A 118 -3.40 13.29 -21.81
C ILE A 118 -3.85 11.94 -22.37
N VAL A 119 -4.92 11.38 -21.81
CA VAL A 119 -5.59 10.19 -22.32
C VAL A 119 -6.79 10.59 -23.18
N GLY A 120 -7.17 9.73 -24.11
CA GLY A 120 -8.35 9.93 -24.95
C GLY A 120 -9.64 9.73 -24.17
N PHE A 121 -10.69 10.44 -24.56
CA PHE A 121 -12.03 10.27 -24.00
C PHE A 121 -13.06 9.81 -25.05
N GLY A 122 -12.60 9.46 -26.25
CA GLY A 122 -13.45 9.09 -27.36
C GLY A 122 -13.54 10.19 -28.44
N PRO A 123 -14.28 9.91 -29.52
CA PRO A 123 -14.36 10.80 -30.68
C PRO A 123 -15.24 12.03 -30.45
N ASP A 124 -16.07 12.01 -29.39
CA ASP A 124 -17.05 13.05 -29.11
C ASP A 124 -17.03 13.44 -27.63
N SER A 125 -16.83 14.73 -27.38
CA SER A 125 -16.81 15.28 -26.01
C SER A 125 -18.14 15.21 -25.28
N SER A 126 -19.26 15.02 -26.02
CA SER A 126 -20.60 14.85 -25.44
C SER A 126 -20.93 13.39 -25.10
N THR A 127 -20.18 12.44 -25.67
CA THR A 127 -20.37 11.00 -25.48
C THR A 127 -19.04 10.32 -25.21
N LYS A 128 -18.47 10.67 -24.08
CA LYS A 128 -17.15 10.15 -23.67
C LYS A 128 -17.20 8.66 -23.35
N TYR A 129 -16.08 8.00 -23.51
CA TYR A 129 -15.91 6.63 -23.01
C TYR A 129 -16.02 6.61 -21.48
N PRO A 130 -16.88 5.75 -20.90
CA PRO A 130 -17.06 5.71 -19.45
C PRO A 130 -15.84 5.19 -18.69
N THR A 131 -14.98 4.41 -19.33
CA THR A 131 -13.86 3.74 -18.64
C THR A 131 -12.55 3.92 -19.39
N THR A 132 -11.52 4.30 -18.65
CA THR A 132 -10.12 4.18 -19.04
C THR A 132 -9.43 3.19 -18.10
N TYR A 133 -8.65 2.29 -18.65
CA TYR A 133 -7.90 1.30 -17.87
C TYR A 133 -6.47 1.75 -17.71
N PHE A 134 -5.94 1.53 -16.49
CA PHE A 134 -4.55 1.84 -16.15
C PHE A 134 -3.89 0.62 -15.52
N ARG A 135 -2.65 0.35 -15.89
CA ARG A 135 -1.85 -0.74 -15.33
C ARG A 135 -0.42 -0.31 -15.07
N THR A 136 0.15 -0.81 -14.02
CA THR A 136 1.59 -0.77 -13.78
C THR A 136 2.04 -1.98 -12.99
N THR A 137 3.32 -2.27 -13.04
CA THR A 137 3.95 -3.32 -12.24
C THR A 137 5.10 -2.71 -11.45
N VAL A 138 5.11 -2.99 -10.17
CA VAL A 138 6.22 -2.64 -9.28
C VAL A 138 6.79 -3.89 -8.65
N ASN A 139 8.11 -3.94 -8.53
CA ASN A 139 8.76 -5.03 -7.83
C ASN A 139 9.06 -4.62 -6.39
N ILE A 140 8.53 -5.37 -5.44
CA ILE A 140 8.82 -5.22 -4.02
C ILE A 140 9.64 -6.45 -3.62
N PRO A 141 10.98 -6.33 -3.47
CA PRO A 141 11.86 -7.50 -3.29
C PRO A 141 11.51 -8.32 -2.05
N ASP A 142 11.16 -7.66 -0.97
CA ASP A 142 10.74 -8.31 0.28
C ASP A 142 9.57 -7.53 0.91
N PRO A 143 8.32 -7.93 0.61
CA PRO A 143 7.16 -7.27 1.18
C PRO A 143 6.99 -7.52 2.68
N SER A 144 7.68 -8.50 3.27
CA SER A 144 7.59 -8.79 4.71
C SER A 144 8.24 -7.70 5.58
N LEU A 145 9.07 -6.86 4.99
CA LEU A 145 9.69 -5.72 5.66
C LEU A 145 8.73 -4.54 5.91
N PHE A 146 7.51 -4.61 5.39
CA PHE A 146 6.55 -3.52 5.45
C PHE A 146 5.28 -3.92 6.20
N PHE A 147 4.87 -3.10 7.16
CA PHE A 147 3.62 -3.31 7.90
C PHE A 147 2.37 -2.92 7.10
N ASN A 148 2.53 -1.97 6.21
CA ASN A 148 1.46 -1.50 5.34
C ASN A 148 2.02 -0.91 4.04
N PHE A 149 1.13 -0.79 3.06
CA PHE A 149 1.38 -0.11 1.79
C PHE A 149 0.29 0.94 1.62
N PRO A 150 0.50 2.17 2.13
CA PRO A 150 -0.47 3.23 1.93
C PRO A 150 -0.57 3.56 0.44
N LEU A 151 -1.80 3.61 -0.07
CA LEU A 151 -2.10 4.02 -1.43
C LEU A 151 -2.76 5.38 -1.38
N GLN A 152 -2.14 6.36 -2.04
CA GLN A 152 -2.76 7.64 -2.32
C GLN A 152 -3.04 7.71 -3.82
N VAL A 153 -4.27 7.95 -4.18
CA VAL A 153 -4.70 8.06 -5.58
C VAL A 153 -5.59 9.28 -5.73
N LYS A 154 -5.28 10.09 -6.75
CA LYS A 154 -6.18 11.14 -7.22
C LYS A 154 -7.04 10.55 -8.32
N TYR A 155 -8.33 10.79 -8.25
CA TYR A 155 -9.29 10.34 -9.24
C TYR A 155 -10.39 11.40 -9.40
N ASP A 156 -10.96 11.44 -10.59
CA ASP A 156 -12.12 12.26 -10.93
C ASP A 156 -13.23 11.32 -11.38
N ASP A 157 -14.46 11.62 -10.91
CA ASP A 157 -15.68 10.83 -10.96
C ASP A 157 -15.61 9.54 -10.14
N GLY A 158 -15.11 8.44 -10.66
CA GLY A 158 -15.07 7.16 -9.93
C GLY A 158 -13.84 6.31 -10.22
N ILE A 159 -13.54 5.38 -9.29
CA ILE A 159 -12.38 4.51 -9.42
C ILE A 159 -12.61 3.13 -8.82
N ALA A 160 -12.01 2.10 -9.42
CA ALA A 160 -11.80 0.79 -8.83
C ALA A 160 -10.33 0.38 -8.98
N VAL A 161 -9.67 0.07 -7.87
CA VAL A 161 -8.25 -0.30 -7.83
C VAL A 161 -8.09 -1.77 -7.47
N TYR A 162 -7.29 -2.46 -8.23
CA TYR A 162 -6.96 -3.87 -8.05
C TYR A 162 -5.46 -4.04 -7.81
N ILE A 163 -5.08 -4.87 -6.86
CA ILE A 163 -3.69 -5.30 -6.63
C ILE A 163 -3.64 -6.81 -6.81
N ASN A 164 -2.84 -7.26 -7.76
CA ASN A 164 -2.71 -8.69 -8.11
C ASN A 164 -4.08 -9.37 -8.35
N GLY A 165 -4.97 -8.69 -9.05
CA GLY A 165 -6.31 -9.20 -9.38
C GLY A 165 -7.38 -9.02 -8.29
N ILE A 166 -6.99 -8.59 -7.08
CA ILE A 166 -7.90 -8.42 -5.95
C ILE A 166 -8.29 -6.95 -5.81
N GLU A 167 -9.58 -6.65 -5.78
CA GLU A 167 -10.08 -5.28 -5.55
C GLU A 167 -9.69 -4.80 -4.15
N LYS A 168 -9.09 -3.62 -4.07
CA LYS A 168 -8.61 -2.99 -2.83
C LYS A 168 -9.32 -1.69 -2.51
N LEU A 169 -9.80 -0.99 -3.52
CA LEU A 169 -10.50 0.28 -3.37
C LEU A 169 -11.59 0.37 -4.44
N ARG A 170 -12.74 0.90 -4.06
CA ARG A 170 -13.82 1.34 -4.95
C ARG A 170 -14.43 2.60 -4.39
N GLN A 171 -14.51 3.64 -5.21
CA GLN A 171 -15.13 4.90 -4.85
C GLN A 171 -16.00 5.40 -6.00
N ASN A 172 -17.16 5.93 -5.68
CA ASN A 172 -18.16 6.49 -6.59
C ASN A 172 -18.60 5.57 -7.74
N LEU A 173 -18.37 4.25 -7.61
CA LEU A 173 -18.80 3.24 -8.56
C LEU A 173 -19.62 2.16 -7.87
N SER A 174 -20.75 1.77 -8.47
CA SER A 174 -21.51 0.62 -8.00
C SER A 174 -20.66 -0.67 -8.01
N THR A 175 -20.95 -1.59 -7.09
CA THR A 175 -20.36 -2.94 -7.10
C THR A 175 -20.76 -3.74 -8.34
N THR A 176 -21.85 -3.34 -9.03
CA THR A 176 -22.31 -3.92 -10.28
C THR A 176 -21.89 -3.13 -11.52
N ALA A 177 -21.04 -2.11 -11.35
CA ALA A 177 -20.55 -1.30 -12.47
C ALA A 177 -19.81 -2.18 -13.48
N THR A 178 -20.08 -1.90 -14.74
CA THR A 178 -19.42 -2.46 -15.93
C THR A 178 -18.54 -1.40 -16.59
N PHE A 179 -17.83 -1.77 -17.65
CA PHE A 179 -17.02 -0.82 -18.41
C PHE A 179 -17.83 0.34 -19.03
N ASN A 180 -19.16 0.18 -19.17
CA ASN A 180 -20.07 1.20 -19.68
C ASN A 180 -20.77 2.03 -18.59
N SER A 181 -20.39 1.86 -17.34
CA SER A 181 -20.99 2.61 -16.22
C SER A 181 -20.27 3.92 -16.01
N PHE A 182 -21.01 5.00 -15.93
CA PHE A 182 -20.50 6.26 -15.38
C PHE A 182 -20.54 6.23 -13.86
N ALA A 183 -19.67 7.03 -13.21
CA ALA A 183 -19.63 7.22 -11.78
C ALA A 183 -20.69 8.21 -11.29
#